data_fb470b0e07b268473a52e7ac4c518fd2
#
_entry.id   fb470b0e07b268473a52e7ac4c518fd2
#
_cell.length_a   1.000
_cell.length_b   1.000
_cell.length_c   1.000
_cell.angle_alpha   90.00
_cell.angle_beta   90.00
_cell.angle_gamma   90.00
#
_symmetry.space_group_name_H-M   'P 1'
#
loop_
_entity.id
_entity.type
_entity.pdbx_description
1 polymer ?
#
loop_
_entity_poly.entity_id
_entity_poly.type
_entity_poly.pdbx_seq_one_letter_code
_entity_poly.pdbx_strand_id
1 'polypeptide(L)'
;MHTANRTGDNIVSLKLMSKYYFRKKNIMSDVQLTTGEIHTAKGVMKFELYDDATPIAVANFKKLIGEGFYNGLTFHRVIPDFMIQGGCPTGNGSGGPGYTIQCETKAPKQYHDRGVLSMAHRGPNTGGSQFFICHSRNNTAHLDGVHTCFGKVTEGLEVIDDIRGGDVIEKIVIN
;
A
#
# COMPACT_ATOMS: atom_id res chain seq x y z
N MET A 1 25.97 -48.86 34.78
CA MET A 1 25.78 -48.56 33.35
C MET A 1 24.32 -48.07 33.18
N HIS A 2 24.13 -46.77 33.10
CA HIS A 2 22.82 -46.18 32.81
C HIS A 2 22.93 -45.42 31.52
N THR A 3 22.39 -45.95 30.45
CA THR A 3 22.22 -45.26 29.17
C THR A 3 20.93 -44.48 29.19
N ALA A 4 21.02 -43.14 29.32
CA ALA A 4 19.89 -42.22 29.27
C ALA A 4 19.36 -42.13 27.83
N ASN A 5 18.07 -42.37 27.68
CA ASN A 5 17.32 -42.36 26.43
C ASN A 5 17.07 -40.93 25.97
N ARG A 6 17.90 -40.38 25.05
CA ARG A 6 17.83 -38.99 24.52
C ARG A 6 16.94 -38.82 23.30
N THR A 7 16.16 -39.83 22.92
CA THR A 7 15.37 -39.80 21.67
C THR A 7 13.93 -39.26 21.83
N GLY A 8 13.41 -39.20 23.06
CA GLY A 8 12.03 -38.74 23.34
C GLY A 8 11.84 -37.23 23.24
N ASP A 9 12.80 -36.48 23.74
CA ASP A 9 12.69 -35.01 23.88
C ASP A 9 12.74 -34.26 22.55
N ASN A 10 13.48 -34.79 21.55
CA ASN A 10 13.58 -34.20 20.23
C ASN A 10 12.30 -34.32 19.39
N ILE A 11 11.55 -35.41 19.56
CA ILE A 11 10.32 -35.66 18.78
C ILE A 11 9.17 -34.77 19.29
N VAL A 12 9.10 -34.55 20.61
CA VAL A 12 8.10 -33.66 21.23
C VAL A 12 8.37 -32.19 20.83
N SER A 13 9.63 -31.78 20.83
CA SER A 13 10.05 -30.43 20.40
C SER A 13 9.72 -30.15 18.93
N LEU A 14 10.00 -31.10 18.04
CA LEU A 14 9.68 -31.00 16.60
C LEU A 14 8.17 -30.94 16.33
N LYS A 15 7.36 -31.70 17.07
CA LYS A 15 5.90 -31.65 16.95
C LYS A 15 5.30 -30.33 17.46
N LEU A 16 5.85 -29.76 18.52
CA LEU A 16 5.45 -28.46 19.05
C LEU A 16 5.82 -27.33 18.10
N MET A 17 7.04 -27.36 17.53
CA MET A 17 7.49 -26.41 16.53
C MET A 17 6.64 -26.48 15.25
N SER A 18 6.34 -27.69 14.77
CA SER A 18 5.48 -27.88 13.60
C SER A 18 4.06 -27.35 13.84
N LYS A 19 3.44 -27.61 15.01
CA LYS A 19 2.13 -27.03 15.37
C LYS A 19 2.17 -25.53 15.51
N TYR A 20 3.26 -24.96 16.05
CA TYR A 20 3.45 -23.52 16.15
C TYR A 20 3.58 -22.85 14.77
N TYR A 21 4.39 -23.44 13.88
CA TYR A 21 4.52 -22.99 12.49
C TYR A 21 3.23 -23.10 11.70
N PHE A 22 2.50 -24.21 11.85
CA PHE A 22 1.21 -24.43 11.18
C PHE A 22 0.13 -23.44 11.68
N ARG A 23 0.13 -23.16 12.99
CA ARG A 23 -0.80 -22.21 13.60
C ARG A 23 -0.47 -20.77 13.19
N LYS A 24 0.82 -20.43 13.11
CA LYS A 24 1.28 -19.11 12.64
C LYS A 24 0.97 -18.91 11.14
N LYS A 25 1.10 -19.94 10.32
CA LYS A 25 0.75 -19.91 8.89
C LYS A 25 -0.75 -19.73 8.67
N ASN A 26 -1.59 -20.39 9.49
CA ASN A 26 -3.05 -20.22 9.40
C ASN A 26 -3.54 -18.88 9.95
N ILE A 27 -2.86 -18.29 10.94
CA ILE A 27 -3.21 -16.94 11.43
C ILE A 27 -2.82 -15.86 10.40
N MET A 28 -1.76 -16.08 9.61
CA MET A 28 -1.36 -15.15 8.54
C MET A 28 -2.21 -15.29 7.26
N SER A 29 -2.99 -16.37 7.10
CA SER A 29 -3.86 -16.57 5.93
C SER A 29 -5.25 -15.92 6.07
N ASP A 30 -5.57 -15.33 7.22
CA ASP A 30 -6.92 -14.79 7.53
C ASP A 30 -6.94 -13.26 7.70
N VAL A 31 -5.86 -12.56 7.36
CA VAL A 31 -5.94 -11.09 7.27
C VAL A 31 -6.67 -10.75 5.99
N GLN A 32 -7.96 -10.49 6.09
CA GLN A 32 -8.74 -9.94 4.99
C GLN A 32 -8.25 -8.52 4.74
N LEU A 33 -7.52 -8.33 3.62
CA LEU A 33 -7.06 -7.01 3.22
C LEU A 33 -8.25 -6.12 2.86
N THR A 34 -8.19 -4.87 3.23
CA THR A 34 -9.17 -3.88 2.81
C THR A 34 -9.10 -3.70 1.30
N THR A 35 -10.22 -3.79 0.62
CA THR A 35 -10.34 -3.52 -0.82
C THR A 35 -11.10 -2.21 -1.07
N GLY A 36 -10.93 -1.66 -2.26
CA GLY A 36 -11.62 -0.43 -2.65
C GLY A 36 -11.45 -0.10 -4.12
N GLU A 37 -12.00 1.04 -4.53
CA GLU A 37 -12.03 1.48 -5.91
C GLU A 37 -11.69 2.97 -6.02
N ILE A 38 -10.90 3.33 -7.04
CA ILE A 38 -10.67 4.71 -7.49
C ILE A 38 -11.47 4.91 -8.77
N HIS A 39 -12.44 5.80 -8.76
CA HIS A 39 -13.30 6.12 -9.90
C HIS A 39 -12.79 7.37 -10.62
N THR A 40 -12.67 7.27 -11.93
CA THR A 40 -12.29 8.36 -12.83
C THR A 40 -13.10 8.29 -14.12
N ALA A 41 -13.14 9.37 -14.90
CA ALA A 41 -13.76 9.37 -16.23
C ALA A 41 -13.06 8.40 -17.23
N LYS A 42 -11.84 7.93 -16.92
CA LYS A 42 -11.08 6.97 -17.74
C LYS A 42 -11.39 5.51 -17.38
N GLY A 43 -12.03 5.27 -16.25
CA GLY A 43 -12.37 3.95 -15.74
C GLY A 43 -12.16 3.82 -14.25
N VAL A 44 -12.31 2.60 -13.76
CA VAL A 44 -12.20 2.25 -12.33
C VAL A 44 -10.96 1.40 -12.10
N MET A 45 -10.15 1.80 -11.13
CA MET A 45 -9.03 1.01 -10.63
C MET A 45 -9.42 0.39 -9.29
N LYS A 46 -9.53 -0.94 -9.22
CA LYS A 46 -9.75 -1.65 -7.95
C LYS A 46 -8.41 -1.90 -7.28
N PHE A 47 -8.38 -1.80 -5.96
CA PHE A 47 -7.15 -1.97 -5.19
C PHE A 47 -7.36 -2.81 -3.92
N GLU A 48 -6.28 -3.34 -3.40
CA GLU A 48 -6.15 -3.87 -2.05
C GLU A 48 -5.15 -3.03 -1.25
N LEU A 49 -5.39 -2.89 0.06
CA LEU A 49 -4.49 -2.18 0.96
C LEU A 49 -3.65 -3.18 1.78
N TYR A 50 -2.47 -2.77 2.19
CA TYR A 50 -1.53 -3.59 2.97
C TYR A 50 -1.75 -3.39 4.48
N ASP A 51 -2.98 -3.68 4.98
CA ASP A 51 -3.37 -3.50 6.39
C ASP A 51 -2.41 -4.19 7.37
N ASP A 52 -1.85 -5.32 6.96
CA ASP A 52 -0.91 -6.13 7.73
C ASP A 52 0.53 -5.58 7.75
N ALA A 53 0.89 -4.79 6.75
CA ALA A 53 2.26 -4.33 6.54
C ALA A 53 2.46 -2.85 6.89
N THR A 54 1.51 -1.98 6.50
CA THR A 54 1.64 -0.54 6.66
C THR A 54 0.39 0.09 7.29
N PRO A 55 0.06 -0.28 8.54
CA PRO A 55 -1.18 0.11 9.20
C PRO A 55 -1.34 1.63 9.38
N ILE A 56 -0.25 2.41 9.53
CA ILE A 56 -0.33 3.87 9.69
C ILE A 56 -0.80 4.52 8.38
N ALA A 57 -0.15 4.19 7.26
CA ALA A 57 -0.51 4.71 5.95
C ALA A 57 -1.91 4.27 5.53
N VAL A 58 -2.25 3.00 5.76
CA VAL A 58 -3.58 2.45 5.47
C VAL A 58 -4.67 3.13 6.29
N ALA A 59 -4.49 3.26 7.61
CA ALA A 59 -5.48 3.91 8.47
C ALA A 59 -5.70 5.37 8.07
N ASN A 60 -4.63 6.09 7.73
CA ASN A 60 -4.70 7.46 7.23
C ASN A 60 -5.47 7.55 5.90
N PHE A 61 -5.17 6.68 4.95
CA PHE A 61 -5.84 6.66 3.64
C PHE A 61 -7.33 6.36 3.78
N LYS A 62 -7.70 5.35 4.59
CA LYS A 62 -9.09 4.99 4.91
C LYS A 62 -9.84 6.15 5.58
N LYS A 63 -9.23 6.83 6.54
CA LYS A 63 -9.80 8.01 7.21
C LYS A 63 -10.15 9.09 6.18
N LEU A 64 -9.18 9.46 5.33
CA LEU A 64 -9.39 10.50 4.32
C LEU A 64 -10.44 10.11 3.27
N ILE A 65 -10.52 8.83 2.89
CA ILE A 65 -11.60 8.32 2.03
C ILE A 65 -12.95 8.50 2.71
N GLY A 66 -13.07 8.10 3.99
CA GLY A 66 -14.32 8.23 4.77
C GLY A 66 -14.79 9.67 4.94
N GLU A 67 -13.86 10.61 4.92
CA GLU A 67 -14.14 12.06 4.95
C GLU A 67 -14.49 12.65 3.57
N GLY A 68 -14.41 11.85 2.49
CA GLY A 68 -14.60 12.31 1.11
C GLY A 68 -13.48 13.23 0.63
N PHE A 69 -12.33 13.25 1.32
CA PHE A 69 -11.22 14.18 1.07
C PHE A 69 -10.71 14.14 -0.38
N TYR A 70 -10.69 12.96 -0.99
CA TYR A 70 -10.16 12.77 -2.34
C TYR A 70 -11.14 13.12 -3.47
N ASN A 71 -12.44 13.28 -3.15
CA ASN A 71 -13.46 13.51 -4.17
C ASN A 71 -13.26 14.85 -4.88
N GLY A 72 -13.17 14.81 -6.19
CA GLY A 72 -12.92 16.00 -7.02
C GLY A 72 -11.47 16.47 -7.07
N LEU A 73 -10.54 15.84 -6.35
CA LEU A 73 -9.11 16.14 -6.49
C LEU A 73 -8.59 15.58 -7.82
N THR A 74 -7.42 16.05 -8.24
CA THR A 74 -6.83 15.67 -9.53
C THR A 74 -5.58 14.82 -9.37
N PHE A 75 -5.27 14.07 -10.42
CA PHE A 75 -3.91 13.58 -10.66
C PHE A 75 -3.08 14.75 -11.19
N HIS A 76 -2.58 15.59 -10.29
CA HIS A 76 -1.90 16.85 -10.62
C HIS A 76 -0.49 16.66 -11.21
N ARG A 77 0.10 15.46 -11.08
CA ARG A 77 1.42 15.14 -11.62
C ARG A 77 1.39 13.74 -12.23
N VAL A 78 1.54 13.68 -13.55
CA VAL A 78 1.58 12.42 -14.30
C VAL A 78 2.86 12.40 -15.11
N ILE A 79 3.69 11.39 -14.91
CA ILE A 79 4.90 11.14 -15.69
C ILE A 79 4.76 9.77 -16.32
N PRO A 80 4.61 9.67 -17.66
CA PRO A 80 4.53 8.40 -18.36
C PRO A 80 5.67 7.45 -17.99
N ASP A 81 5.39 6.17 -17.94
CA ASP A 81 6.32 5.09 -17.57
C ASP A 81 6.88 5.19 -16.13
N PHE A 82 6.53 6.22 -15.37
CA PHE A 82 6.97 6.39 -13.99
C PHE A 82 5.79 6.26 -13.02
N MET A 83 4.92 7.27 -12.91
CA MET A 83 3.80 7.24 -11.96
C MET A 83 2.71 8.26 -12.28
N ILE A 84 1.52 8.06 -11.70
CA ILE A 84 0.46 9.05 -11.58
C ILE A 84 0.32 9.45 -10.11
N GLN A 85 0.36 10.75 -9.81
CA GLN A 85 0.31 11.29 -8.44
C GLN A 85 -0.91 12.18 -8.25
N GLY A 86 -1.65 11.93 -7.18
CA GLY A 86 -2.85 12.69 -6.79
C GLY A 86 -2.94 12.92 -5.28
N GLY A 87 -4.13 13.36 -4.83
CA GLY A 87 -4.40 13.55 -3.41
C GLY A 87 -3.90 14.89 -2.82
N CYS A 88 -3.56 15.85 -3.68
CA CYS A 88 -3.21 17.20 -3.27
C CYS A 88 -4.44 18.12 -3.31
N PRO A 89 -4.94 18.66 -2.17
CA PRO A 89 -6.13 19.50 -2.13
C PRO A 89 -5.99 20.82 -2.89
N THR A 90 -4.75 21.31 -3.08
CA THR A 90 -4.46 22.53 -3.86
C THR A 90 -4.12 22.23 -5.32
N GLY A 91 -4.00 20.97 -5.72
CA GLY A 91 -3.75 20.55 -7.10
C GLY A 91 -2.36 20.93 -7.65
N ASN A 92 -1.43 21.39 -6.81
CA ASN A 92 -0.10 21.87 -7.22
C ASN A 92 1.06 21.13 -6.51
N GLY A 93 0.75 20.09 -5.74
CA GLY A 93 1.73 19.30 -4.99
C GLY A 93 2.13 19.88 -3.63
N SER A 94 1.66 21.08 -3.25
CA SER A 94 2.05 21.71 -1.98
C SER A 94 1.05 21.46 -0.83
N GLY A 95 -0.19 21.05 -1.15
CA GLY A 95 -1.26 20.84 -0.17
C GLY A 95 -1.21 19.46 0.50
N GLY A 96 -1.93 19.37 1.63
CA GLY A 96 -2.08 18.13 2.39
C GLY A 96 -3.23 18.23 3.38
N PRO A 97 -3.42 17.23 4.27
CA PRO A 97 -4.55 17.14 5.17
C PRO A 97 -4.42 17.99 6.44
N GLY A 98 -3.36 18.80 6.56
CA GLY A 98 -3.07 19.61 7.75
C GLY A 98 -2.23 18.89 8.80
N TYR A 99 -1.78 17.67 8.53
CA TYR A 99 -0.89 16.88 9.39
C TYR A 99 0.02 15.98 8.55
N THR A 100 0.97 15.33 9.18
CA THR A 100 1.86 14.35 8.55
C THR A 100 1.81 13.01 9.27
N ILE A 101 2.22 11.94 8.58
CA ILE A 101 2.30 10.58 9.10
C ILE A 101 3.72 10.03 9.03
N GLN A 102 4.03 9.06 9.88
CA GLN A 102 5.31 8.36 9.85
C GLN A 102 5.41 7.44 8.63
N CYS A 103 6.63 7.31 8.11
CA CYS A 103 6.94 6.36 7.05
C CYS A 103 7.08 4.93 7.60
N GLU A 104 6.61 3.94 6.83
CA GLU A 104 6.70 2.51 7.15
C GLU A 104 7.56 1.76 6.12
N THR A 105 8.65 2.37 5.68
CA THR A 105 9.50 1.90 4.57
C THR A 105 10.33 0.64 4.88
N LYS A 106 10.35 0.18 6.13
CA LYS A 106 11.01 -1.06 6.57
C LYS A 106 10.03 -2.24 6.72
N ALA A 107 8.74 -2.00 6.45
CA ALA A 107 7.72 -3.03 6.50
C ALA A 107 7.89 -4.04 5.34
N PRO A 108 7.21 -5.21 5.39
CA PRO A 108 7.06 -6.08 4.22
C PRO A 108 6.38 -5.38 3.04
N LYS A 109 6.53 -5.94 1.82
CA LYS A 109 5.85 -5.46 0.59
C LYS A 109 6.28 -4.06 0.13
N GLN A 110 7.49 -3.60 0.47
CA GLN A 110 7.99 -2.26 0.12
C GLN A 110 8.71 -2.25 -1.24
N TYR A 111 8.06 -2.79 -2.29
CA TYR A 111 8.54 -2.81 -3.66
C TYR A 111 7.59 -2.01 -4.57
N HIS A 112 8.12 -1.06 -5.32
CA HIS A 112 7.36 -0.19 -6.23
C HIS A 112 7.14 -0.86 -7.58
N ASP A 113 6.41 -1.98 -7.56
CA ASP A 113 5.98 -2.68 -8.79
C ASP A 113 4.84 -1.92 -9.47
N ARG A 114 4.54 -2.28 -10.75
CA ARG A 114 3.39 -1.73 -11.47
C ARG A 114 2.10 -1.87 -10.65
N GLY A 115 1.35 -0.78 -10.56
CA GLY A 115 0.08 -0.69 -9.86
C GLY A 115 0.20 -0.47 -8.33
N VAL A 116 1.40 -0.44 -7.76
CA VAL A 116 1.58 -0.19 -6.32
C VAL A 116 1.18 1.24 -5.97
N LEU A 117 0.39 1.39 -4.91
CA LEU A 117 0.04 2.65 -4.27
C LEU A 117 1.11 2.98 -3.23
N SER A 118 1.70 4.17 -3.33
CA SER A 118 2.75 4.61 -2.43
C SER A 118 2.55 6.05 -1.97
N MET A 119 2.98 6.37 -0.73
CA MET A 119 2.84 7.69 -0.15
C MET A 119 3.87 8.67 -0.72
N ALA A 120 3.38 9.76 -1.29
CA ALA A 120 4.24 10.89 -1.67
C ALA A 120 4.64 11.71 -0.44
N HIS A 121 5.91 12.15 -0.39
CA HIS A 121 6.44 13.02 0.67
C HIS A 121 7.66 13.81 0.19
N ARG A 122 8.07 14.84 0.95
CA ARG A 122 9.23 15.72 0.67
C ARG A 122 10.44 15.39 1.55
N GLY A 123 10.43 14.24 2.18
CA GLY A 123 11.42 13.73 3.11
C GLY A 123 10.77 12.79 4.11
N PRO A 124 11.53 12.05 4.92
CA PRO A 124 10.99 11.11 5.88
C PRO A 124 9.93 11.73 6.80
N ASN A 125 8.82 11.02 7.00
CA ASN A 125 7.72 11.40 7.91
C ASN A 125 7.02 12.73 7.56
N THR A 126 7.05 13.14 6.29
CA THR A 126 6.33 14.34 5.80
C THR A 126 5.16 14.00 4.87
N GLY A 127 4.82 12.73 4.69
CA GLY A 127 3.64 12.30 3.96
C GLY A 127 2.35 12.70 4.66
N GLY A 128 1.28 12.87 3.89
CA GLY A 128 -0.05 13.23 4.42
C GLY A 128 -1.17 12.62 3.57
N SER A 129 -1.69 13.33 2.58
CA SER A 129 -2.76 12.85 1.72
C SER A 129 -2.30 12.46 0.32
N GLN A 130 -1.16 12.98 -0.15
CA GLN A 130 -0.72 12.72 -1.51
C GLN A 130 -0.18 11.30 -1.66
N PHE A 131 -0.59 10.65 -2.73
CA PHE A 131 -0.14 9.30 -3.10
C PHE A 131 0.16 9.23 -4.59
N PHE A 132 0.90 8.21 -4.99
CA PHE A 132 1.13 7.91 -6.40
C PHE A 132 0.91 6.42 -6.68
N ILE A 133 0.60 6.12 -7.94
CA ILE A 133 0.46 4.75 -8.44
C ILE A 133 1.55 4.54 -9.50
N CYS A 134 2.30 3.46 -9.37
CA CYS A 134 3.44 3.16 -10.22
C CYS A 134 3.01 2.64 -11.60
N HIS A 135 3.60 3.19 -12.68
CA HIS A 135 3.43 2.64 -14.03
C HIS A 135 4.33 1.43 -14.29
N SER A 136 5.59 1.50 -13.90
CA SER A 136 6.60 0.52 -14.29
C SER A 136 7.65 0.34 -13.21
N ARG A 137 7.94 -0.92 -12.86
CA ARG A 137 9.02 -1.29 -11.93
C ARG A 137 10.37 -0.75 -12.36
N ASN A 138 10.66 -0.76 -13.65
CA ASN A 138 11.96 -0.33 -14.17
C ASN A 138 12.30 1.13 -13.80
N ASN A 139 11.28 1.98 -13.73
CA ASN A 139 11.45 3.40 -13.45
C ASN A 139 11.14 3.78 -11.99
N THR A 140 10.62 2.86 -11.17
CA THR A 140 10.22 3.13 -9.78
C THR A 140 11.04 2.37 -8.74
N ALA A 141 11.90 1.42 -9.14
CA ALA A 141 12.68 0.60 -8.23
C ALA A 141 13.56 1.40 -7.24
N HIS A 142 14.04 2.57 -7.65
CA HIS A 142 14.85 3.46 -6.81
C HIS A 142 14.08 4.09 -5.63
N LEU A 143 12.75 3.97 -5.61
CA LEU A 143 11.87 4.45 -4.53
C LEU A 143 11.72 3.44 -3.40
N ASP A 144 12.19 2.19 -3.58
CA ASP A 144 12.11 1.14 -2.57
C ASP A 144 12.84 1.56 -1.29
N GLY A 145 12.19 1.35 -0.15
CA GLY A 145 12.73 1.75 1.14
C GLY A 145 12.77 3.27 1.39
N VAL A 146 12.32 4.09 0.42
CA VAL A 146 12.24 5.56 0.52
C VAL A 146 10.78 6.00 0.75
N HIS A 147 9.85 5.50 -0.04
CA HIS A 147 8.43 5.80 0.06
C HIS A 147 7.66 4.58 0.58
N THR A 148 6.62 4.81 1.38
CA THR A 148 5.78 3.74 1.95
C THR A 148 4.81 3.19 0.93
N CYS A 149 5.00 1.95 0.49
CA CYS A 149 4.00 1.20 -0.29
C CYS A 149 2.87 0.74 0.65
N PHE A 150 1.63 1.12 0.37
CA PHE A 150 0.51 0.82 1.26
C PHE A 150 -0.67 0.09 0.60
N GLY A 151 -0.54 -0.23 -0.68
CA GLY A 151 -1.55 -0.98 -1.43
C GLY A 151 -1.13 -1.27 -2.86
N LYS A 152 -2.02 -1.93 -3.60
CA LYS A 152 -1.80 -2.27 -5.00
C LYS A 152 -3.12 -2.31 -5.78
N VAL A 153 -3.12 -1.79 -6.99
CA VAL A 153 -4.19 -1.97 -7.97
C VAL A 153 -4.22 -3.43 -8.42
N THR A 154 -5.38 -4.06 -8.30
CA THR A 154 -5.61 -5.48 -8.64
C THR A 154 -6.37 -5.65 -9.95
N GLU A 155 -7.22 -4.69 -10.31
CA GLU A 155 -7.97 -4.65 -11.57
C GLU A 155 -7.98 -3.22 -12.12
N GLY A 156 -8.07 -3.05 -13.45
CA GLY A 156 -8.05 -1.72 -14.08
C GLY A 156 -6.65 -1.13 -14.20
N LEU A 157 -5.62 -1.97 -14.33
CA LEU A 157 -4.24 -1.50 -14.49
C LEU A 157 -4.04 -0.68 -15.77
N GLU A 158 -4.82 -0.93 -16.81
CA GLU A 158 -4.82 -0.16 -18.06
C GLU A 158 -5.28 1.29 -17.86
N VAL A 159 -6.15 1.54 -16.89
CA VAL A 159 -6.62 2.90 -16.56
C VAL A 159 -5.45 3.78 -16.13
N ILE A 160 -4.44 3.21 -15.45
CA ILE A 160 -3.24 3.95 -15.04
C ILE A 160 -2.55 4.58 -16.27
N ASP A 161 -2.51 3.85 -17.40
CA ASP A 161 -1.86 4.31 -18.62
C ASP A 161 -2.67 5.41 -19.33
N ASP A 162 -3.99 5.46 -19.10
CA ASP A 162 -4.91 6.41 -19.70
C ASP A 162 -5.05 7.73 -18.92
N ILE A 163 -4.64 7.75 -17.65
CA ILE A 163 -4.67 8.98 -16.83
C ILE A 163 -3.70 10.02 -17.36
N ARG A 164 -4.17 11.27 -17.37
CA ARG A 164 -3.38 12.46 -17.76
C ARG A 164 -3.37 13.49 -16.63
N GLY A 165 -2.40 14.38 -16.69
CA GLY A 165 -2.32 15.49 -15.74
C GLY A 165 -3.59 16.32 -15.74
N GLY A 166 -4.21 16.49 -14.55
CA GLY A 166 -5.48 17.18 -14.38
C GLY A 166 -6.72 16.29 -14.40
N ASP A 167 -6.61 14.99 -14.77
CA ASP A 167 -7.75 14.06 -14.67
C ASP A 167 -8.23 13.97 -13.21
N VAL A 168 -9.57 13.94 -13.05
CA VAL A 168 -10.24 14.02 -11.75
C VAL A 168 -10.39 12.65 -11.12
N ILE A 169 -10.09 12.56 -9.85
CA ILE A 169 -10.54 11.48 -8.96
C ILE A 169 -12.00 11.80 -8.60
N GLU A 170 -12.97 11.15 -9.24
CA GLU A 170 -14.38 11.39 -8.99
C GLU A 170 -14.72 11.00 -7.55
N LYS A 171 -14.26 9.84 -7.12
CA LYS A 171 -14.35 9.35 -5.74
C LYS A 171 -13.37 8.19 -5.52
N ILE A 172 -13.05 7.96 -4.26
CA ILE A 172 -12.43 6.71 -3.78
C ILE A 172 -13.38 6.08 -2.76
N VAL A 173 -13.63 4.77 -2.87
CA VAL A 173 -14.51 4.03 -1.95
C VAL A 173 -13.79 2.81 -1.39
N ILE A 174 -14.15 2.42 -0.17
CA ILE A 174 -13.76 1.16 0.47
C ILE A 174 -14.94 0.20 0.41
N ASN A 175 -14.68 -1.08 0.12
CA ASN A 175 -15.68 -2.15 0.04
C ASN A 175 -15.80 -2.90 1.38
#